data_0375cd7cf1f03622607b0f4df58fa0b1
#
_entry.id   0375cd7cf1f03622607b0f4df58fa0b1
#
_cell.length_a   1.000
_cell.length_b   1.000
_cell.length_c   1.000
_cell.angle_alpha   90.00
_cell.angle_beta   90.00
_cell.angle_gamma   90.00
#
_symmetry.space_group_name_H-M   'P 1'
#
loop_
_entity.id
_entity.type
_entity.pdbx_description
1 polymer ?
#
loop_
_entity_poly.entity_id
_entity_poly.type
_entity_poly.pdbx_seq_one_letter_code
_entity_poly.pdbx_strand_id
1 'polypeptide(L)'
;MKKHNILKVVLLSILVALLCTWIFPSASYQSSLTVGDRNQLGIFDLFSYTVELFRYFPYVVLMTLAIGIFYGVAYKIPAYQVLLENLVKKFKGKENICLAVIMTLIAVIVSVSGLSFGIIFVFPFVISLVLLMGYNKLVAASVTVGSTIVGILGTTIGSNTTYYINAVLSTEVTNEMITKVVILVVALVLLIYNVLAYAKKTKNNTDKVVDFVPNKTEGKEEKIVEEKVSKKAATKKDTNKKEDKSSKKTDTKKKAATKKTSSTKAKTTAKKTSTKTRAYDLKSKVETKVTVKPKKKVKTWPFILVFDLALILLAISSFDWSGVFEVKIFSDALTAIKEFEIGGFPIFAKILGKVNAFGEWSLTSEMPTLIIISSAFLAFIYGLKLDEFLDGVVDGVKKAIKPAIYMLLVYLVLVIATYNPFQLNITKFFLDMTKGLNVITMSIVAMISSVINIECTYVAQSTLPYVTTVITDSALYPLLAIIFQSIYGLVMLVAPTSVILLGTLSYLGISYGQWLKHIWKLFLQLLIVLVIIFFVVFLI
;
A
#
# COMPACT_ATOMS: atom_id res chain seq x y z
N MET A 1 20.06 4.31 10.93
CA MET A 1 18.88 4.53 11.77
C MET A 1 17.54 4.76 11.03
N LYS A 2 17.47 4.71 9.69
CA LYS A 2 16.23 5.02 8.92
C LYS A 2 15.36 3.81 8.55
N LYS A 3 15.81 2.58 8.78
CA LYS A 3 15.21 1.35 8.23
C LYS A 3 13.92 0.85 8.92
N HIS A 4 13.56 1.35 10.10
CA HIS A 4 12.43 0.86 10.91
C HIS A 4 11.42 1.96 11.33
N ASN A 5 11.34 3.07 10.59
CA ASN A 5 10.48 4.20 11.00
C ASN A 5 8.99 3.84 10.98
N ILE A 6 8.52 3.07 9.97
CA ILE A 6 7.11 2.67 9.86
C ILE A 6 6.73 1.71 10.99
N LEU A 7 7.56 0.70 11.29
CA LEU A 7 7.32 -0.21 12.42
C LEU A 7 7.18 0.56 13.74
N LYS A 8 8.02 1.56 13.97
CA LYS A 8 7.90 2.40 15.17
C LYS A 8 6.58 3.15 15.24
N VAL A 9 6.10 3.65 14.11
CA VAL A 9 4.80 4.32 14.04
C VAL A 9 3.66 3.35 14.36
N VAL A 10 3.67 2.16 13.76
CA VAL A 10 2.68 1.10 14.03
C VAL A 10 2.71 0.71 15.51
N LEU A 11 3.88 0.42 16.06
CA LEU A 11 4.03 0.06 17.49
C LEU A 11 3.58 1.19 18.42
N LEU A 12 3.87 2.45 18.07
CA LEU A 12 3.40 3.61 18.82
C LEU A 12 1.87 3.73 18.78
N SER A 13 1.25 3.50 17.63
CA SER A 13 -0.22 3.52 17.50
C SER A 13 -0.87 2.42 18.35
N ILE A 14 -0.29 1.23 18.36
CA ILE A 14 -0.75 0.12 19.20
C ILE A 14 -0.58 0.47 20.69
N LEU A 15 0.56 1.05 21.07
CA LEU A 15 0.80 1.48 22.45
C LEU A 15 -0.20 2.56 22.88
N VAL A 16 -0.51 3.54 22.01
CA VAL A 16 -1.52 4.58 22.30
C VAL A 16 -2.90 3.93 22.48
N ALA A 17 -3.30 3.00 21.61
CA ALA A 17 -4.56 2.28 21.76
C ALA A 17 -4.61 1.49 23.08
N LEU A 18 -3.52 0.80 23.43
CA LEU A 18 -3.38 0.10 24.72
C LEU A 18 -3.58 1.07 25.90
N LEU A 19 -2.89 2.20 25.89
CA LEU A 19 -3.03 3.21 26.95
C LEU A 19 -4.44 3.77 27.04
N CYS A 20 -5.14 3.92 25.92
CA CYS A 20 -6.55 4.35 25.91
C CYS A 20 -7.44 3.38 26.70
N THR A 21 -7.20 2.06 26.65
CA THR A 21 -7.97 1.09 27.44
C THR A 21 -7.76 1.22 28.96
N TRP A 22 -6.63 1.82 29.38
CA TRP A 22 -6.32 2.06 30.78
C TRP A 22 -6.89 3.38 31.30
N ILE A 23 -7.02 4.36 30.41
CA ILE A 23 -7.48 5.72 30.76
C ILE A 23 -9.00 5.79 30.71
N PHE A 24 -9.61 5.31 29.64
CA PHE A 24 -11.04 5.42 29.40
C PHE A 24 -11.79 4.16 29.83
N PRO A 25 -12.98 4.30 30.48
CA PRO A 25 -13.88 3.17 30.69
C PRO A 25 -14.35 2.56 29.38
N SER A 26 -14.79 1.30 29.40
CA SER A 26 -15.48 0.72 28.27
C SER A 26 -16.85 1.34 28.08
N ALA A 27 -17.28 1.53 26.82
CA ALA A 27 -18.61 2.00 26.51
C ALA A 27 -19.14 1.32 25.25
N SER A 28 -20.36 0.85 25.31
CA SER A 28 -21.06 0.27 24.18
C SER A 28 -22.46 0.86 24.04
N TYR A 29 -22.95 0.90 22.80
CA TYR A 29 -24.29 1.35 22.49
C TYR A 29 -25.03 0.25 21.72
N GLN A 30 -26.17 -0.20 22.26
CA GLN A 30 -27.11 -1.10 21.59
C GLN A 30 -28.48 -0.45 21.48
N SER A 31 -29.21 -0.32 22.58
CA SER A 31 -30.46 0.44 22.72
C SER A 31 -30.29 1.65 23.65
N SER A 32 -29.30 1.60 24.51
CA SER A 32 -28.87 2.68 25.41
C SER A 32 -27.36 2.65 25.54
N LEU A 33 -26.77 3.80 25.89
CA LEU A 33 -25.34 3.87 26.18
C LEU A 33 -25.08 3.24 27.54
N THR A 34 -24.34 2.15 27.55
CA THR A 34 -23.85 1.51 28.77
C THR A 34 -22.37 1.83 28.92
N VAL A 35 -22.02 2.41 30.07
CA VAL A 35 -20.63 2.66 30.44
C VAL A 35 -20.26 1.63 31.49
N GLY A 36 -19.31 0.78 31.18
CA GLY A 36 -18.77 -0.25 32.08
C GLY A 36 -17.50 0.22 32.78
N ASP A 37 -16.86 -0.72 33.46
CA ASP A 37 -15.55 -0.50 34.07
C ASP A 37 -14.46 -0.35 33.01
N ARG A 38 -13.27 0.08 33.47
CA ARG A 38 -12.08 0.12 32.64
C ARG A 38 -11.64 -1.31 32.33
N ASN A 39 -11.75 -1.70 31.06
CA ASN A 39 -11.28 -2.99 30.59
C ASN A 39 -9.81 -2.86 30.17
N GLN A 40 -8.91 -2.93 31.15
CA GLN A 40 -7.47 -2.74 30.98
C GLN A 40 -6.86 -3.93 30.25
N LEU A 41 -6.33 -3.68 29.06
CA LEU A 41 -5.64 -4.69 28.27
C LEU A 41 -4.23 -4.92 28.81
N GLY A 42 -3.84 -6.18 29.01
CA GLY A 42 -2.48 -6.57 29.37
C GLY A 42 -1.56 -6.60 28.14
N ILE A 43 -0.25 -6.45 28.39
CA ILE A 43 0.74 -6.55 27.31
C ILE A 43 0.72 -7.95 26.66
N PHE A 44 0.43 -9.00 27.44
CA PHE A 44 0.37 -10.37 26.94
C PHE A 44 -0.82 -10.58 25.98
N ASP A 45 -1.92 -9.87 26.21
CA ASP A 45 -3.10 -9.95 25.35
C ASP A 45 -2.82 -9.46 23.92
N LEU A 46 -1.85 -8.55 23.75
CA LEU A 46 -1.40 -8.11 22.41
C LEU A 46 -0.89 -9.28 21.56
N PHE A 47 -0.24 -10.27 22.17
CA PHE A 47 0.23 -11.46 21.45
C PHE A 47 -0.95 -12.35 21.03
N SER A 48 -1.95 -12.53 21.91
CA SER A 48 -3.18 -13.26 21.59
C SER A 48 -3.96 -12.58 20.46
N TYR A 49 -4.11 -11.25 20.53
CA TYR A 49 -4.78 -10.47 19.51
C TYR A 49 -4.05 -10.48 18.16
N THR A 50 -2.73 -10.71 18.15
CA THR A 50 -1.99 -10.89 16.91
C THR A 50 -2.44 -12.14 16.15
N VAL A 51 -2.88 -13.19 16.85
CA VAL A 51 -3.46 -14.40 16.22
C VAL A 51 -4.82 -14.07 15.58
N GLU A 52 -5.64 -13.27 16.27
CA GLU A 52 -6.95 -12.84 15.77
C GLU A 52 -6.85 -12.01 14.47
N LEU A 53 -5.74 -11.29 14.26
CA LEU A 53 -5.52 -10.57 13.00
C LEU A 53 -5.56 -11.51 11.79
N PHE A 54 -4.95 -12.68 11.88
CA PHE A 54 -4.96 -13.66 10.79
C PHE A 54 -6.33 -14.30 10.60
N ARG A 55 -7.15 -14.32 11.64
CA ARG A 55 -8.51 -14.85 11.58
C ARG A 55 -9.49 -13.87 10.93
N TYR A 56 -9.44 -12.60 11.31
CA TYR A 56 -10.41 -11.59 10.87
C TYR A 56 -9.96 -10.77 9.64
N PHE A 57 -8.65 -10.57 9.46
CA PHE A 57 -8.10 -9.72 8.39
C PHE A 57 -7.13 -10.45 7.45
N PRO A 58 -7.38 -11.73 7.07
CA PRO A 58 -6.47 -12.47 6.19
C PRO A 58 -6.36 -11.82 4.81
N TYR A 59 -7.39 -11.13 4.35
CA TYR A 59 -7.45 -10.47 3.05
C TYR A 59 -6.32 -9.44 2.85
N VAL A 60 -5.89 -8.77 3.90
CA VAL A 60 -4.79 -7.80 3.84
C VAL A 60 -3.50 -8.45 3.36
N VAL A 61 -3.20 -9.63 3.90
CA VAL A 61 -2.01 -10.41 3.54
C VAL A 61 -2.21 -11.08 2.18
N LEU A 62 -3.33 -11.76 1.98
CA LEU A 62 -3.61 -12.52 0.75
C LEU A 62 -3.60 -11.62 -0.48
N MET A 63 -4.30 -10.49 -0.43
CA MET A 63 -4.35 -9.53 -1.54
C MET A 63 -2.97 -8.93 -1.82
N THR A 64 -2.23 -8.54 -0.77
CA THR A 64 -0.89 -7.96 -0.93
C THR A 64 0.10 -8.97 -1.51
N LEU A 65 0.04 -10.24 -1.10
CA LEU A 65 0.88 -11.31 -1.64
C LEU A 65 0.48 -11.64 -3.08
N ALA A 66 -0.81 -11.68 -3.42
CA ALA A 66 -1.27 -11.90 -4.80
C ALA A 66 -0.75 -10.83 -5.74
N ILE A 67 -0.81 -9.54 -5.32
CA ILE A 67 -0.21 -8.43 -6.06
C ILE A 67 1.30 -8.62 -6.20
N GLY A 68 1.97 -9.02 -5.12
CA GLY A 68 3.41 -9.33 -5.15
C GLY A 68 3.74 -10.42 -6.18
N ILE A 69 3.00 -11.52 -6.18
CA ILE A 69 3.13 -12.63 -7.14
C ILE A 69 2.98 -12.12 -8.57
N PHE A 70 1.91 -11.38 -8.85
CA PHE A 70 1.67 -10.85 -10.19
C PHE A 70 2.85 -10.02 -10.70
N TYR A 71 3.35 -9.08 -9.90
CA TYR A 71 4.47 -8.25 -10.33
C TYR A 71 5.81 -8.98 -10.32
N GLY A 72 6.00 -9.96 -9.45
CA GLY A 72 7.18 -10.82 -9.49
C GLY A 72 7.28 -11.61 -10.81
N VAL A 73 6.15 -12.14 -11.28
CA VAL A 73 6.04 -12.80 -12.59
C VAL A 73 6.14 -11.81 -13.74
N ALA A 74 5.41 -10.68 -13.67
CA ALA A 74 5.45 -9.63 -14.68
C ALA A 74 6.88 -9.14 -14.94
N TYR A 75 7.68 -9.09 -13.90
CA TYR A 75 9.09 -8.67 -13.98
C TYR A 75 9.99 -9.62 -14.78
N LYS A 76 9.66 -10.92 -14.81
CA LYS A 76 10.36 -11.90 -15.64
C LYS A 76 9.97 -11.77 -17.12
N ILE A 77 8.86 -11.06 -17.44
CA ILE A 77 8.33 -10.90 -18.80
C ILE A 77 8.94 -9.65 -19.46
N PRO A 78 9.72 -9.78 -20.56
CA PRO A 78 10.32 -8.63 -21.24
C PRO A 78 9.28 -7.61 -21.74
N ALA A 79 8.05 -8.04 -22.04
CA ALA A 79 6.98 -7.16 -22.51
C ALA A 79 6.60 -6.09 -21.48
N TYR A 80 6.65 -6.39 -20.18
CA TYR A 80 6.38 -5.44 -19.12
C TYR A 80 7.37 -4.27 -19.14
N GLN A 81 8.66 -4.58 -19.30
CA GLN A 81 9.71 -3.56 -19.37
C GLN A 81 9.56 -2.69 -20.61
N VAL A 82 9.33 -3.33 -21.77
CA VAL A 82 9.11 -2.63 -23.06
C VAL A 82 7.87 -1.75 -22.98
N LEU A 83 6.80 -2.20 -22.31
CA LEU A 83 5.58 -1.41 -22.10
C LEU A 83 5.87 -0.13 -21.32
N LEU A 84 6.55 -0.24 -20.16
CA LEU A 84 6.91 0.92 -19.35
C LEU A 84 7.79 1.91 -20.13
N GLU A 85 8.79 1.42 -20.87
CA GLU A 85 9.66 2.27 -21.70
C GLU A 85 8.89 2.98 -22.81
N ASN A 86 7.95 2.30 -23.46
CA ASN A 86 7.14 2.88 -24.52
C ASN A 86 6.22 3.97 -23.96
N LEU A 87 5.63 3.76 -22.78
CA LEU A 87 4.82 4.78 -22.11
C LEU A 87 5.65 6.00 -21.73
N VAL A 88 6.84 5.82 -21.14
CA VAL A 88 7.74 6.94 -20.84
C VAL A 88 8.12 7.72 -22.09
N LYS A 89 8.42 7.03 -23.19
CA LYS A 89 8.71 7.68 -24.49
C LYS A 89 7.51 8.43 -25.04
N LYS A 90 6.30 7.83 -24.98
CA LYS A 90 5.05 8.42 -25.48
C LYS A 90 4.70 9.72 -24.74
N PHE A 91 4.94 9.77 -23.44
CA PHE A 91 4.63 10.93 -22.60
C PHE A 91 5.83 11.89 -22.39
N LYS A 92 6.94 11.67 -23.09
CA LYS A 92 8.10 12.57 -23.00
C LYS A 92 7.71 14.00 -23.37
N GLY A 93 7.95 14.95 -22.46
CA GLY A 93 7.54 16.36 -22.60
C GLY A 93 6.09 16.65 -22.19
N LYS A 94 5.29 15.60 -21.91
CA LYS A 94 3.88 15.70 -21.45
C LYS A 94 3.68 14.93 -20.13
N GLU A 95 4.73 14.77 -19.34
CA GLU A 95 4.72 13.95 -18.11
C GLU A 95 3.69 14.46 -17.10
N ASN A 96 3.51 15.78 -16.97
CA ASN A 96 2.52 16.37 -16.07
C ASN A 96 1.08 15.97 -16.44
N ILE A 97 0.78 15.91 -17.74
CA ILE A 97 -0.54 15.46 -18.23
C ILE A 97 -0.74 13.99 -17.87
N CYS A 98 0.29 13.15 -18.06
CA CYS A 98 0.25 11.74 -17.69
C CYS A 98 -0.05 11.57 -16.19
N LEU A 99 0.65 12.32 -15.32
CA LEU A 99 0.41 12.27 -13.87
C LEU A 99 -1.03 12.70 -13.54
N ALA A 100 -1.52 13.78 -14.13
CA ALA A 100 -2.89 14.25 -13.89
C ALA A 100 -3.95 13.22 -14.34
N VAL A 101 -3.78 12.61 -15.52
CA VAL A 101 -4.68 11.56 -16.02
C VAL A 101 -4.68 10.35 -15.10
N ILE A 102 -3.51 9.86 -14.66
CA ILE A 102 -3.41 8.72 -13.74
C ILE A 102 -4.10 9.03 -12.41
N MET A 103 -3.87 10.23 -11.84
CA MET A 103 -4.51 10.65 -10.60
C MET A 103 -6.03 10.70 -10.75
N THR A 104 -6.53 11.24 -11.85
CA THR A 104 -7.97 11.30 -12.13
C THR A 104 -8.56 9.90 -12.28
N LEU A 105 -7.92 9.01 -13.07
CA LEU A 105 -8.41 7.65 -13.27
C LEU A 105 -8.49 6.87 -11.95
N ILE A 106 -7.45 6.90 -11.13
CA ILE A 106 -7.46 6.22 -9.83
C ILE A 106 -8.56 6.78 -8.93
N ALA A 107 -8.66 8.12 -8.80
CA ALA A 107 -9.66 8.73 -7.94
C ALA A 107 -11.09 8.44 -8.39
N VAL A 108 -11.36 8.50 -9.69
CA VAL A 108 -12.69 8.19 -10.25
C VAL A 108 -13.04 6.72 -10.08
N ILE A 109 -12.12 5.79 -10.39
CA ILE A 109 -12.36 4.35 -10.19
C ILE A 109 -12.72 4.09 -8.73
N VAL A 110 -11.93 4.60 -7.78
CA VAL A 110 -12.18 4.41 -6.35
C VAL A 110 -13.50 5.04 -5.91
N SER A 111 -13.77 6.27 -6.34
CA SER A 111 -15.00 7.00 -5.99
C SER A 111 -16.27 6.28 -6.46
N VAL A 112 -16.22 5.75 -7.68
CA VAL A 112 -17.39 5.15 -8.34
C VAL A 112 -17.58 3.67 -7.95
N SER A 113 -16.49 2.89 -7.91
CA SER A 113 -16.60 1.44 -7.64
C SER A 113 -16.43 1.06 -6.17
N GLY A 114 -15.91 1.95 -5.31
CA GLY A 114 -15.54 1.59 -3.94
C GLY A 114 -14.30 0.70 -3.83
N LEU A 115 -13.54 0.48 -4.93
CA LEU A 115 -12.34 -0.35 -4.97
C LEU A 115 -11.19 0.31 -4.19
N SER A 116 -11.33 0.45 -2.89
CA SER A 116 -10.36 1.16 -2.05
C SER A 116 -9.08 0.35 -1.81
N PHE A 117 -9.18 -0.90 -1.38
CA PHE A 117 -8.03 -1.76 -1.13
C PHE A 117 -7.55 -2.47 -2.40
N GLY A 118 -8.45 -2.94 -3.24
CA GLY A 118 -8.13 -3.65 -4.49
C GLY A 118 -7.35 -2.80 -5.50
N ILE A 119 -7.50 -1.47 -5.48
CA ILE A 119 -6.77 -0.55 -6.37
C ILE A 119 -5.24 -0.58 -6.14
N ILE A 120 -4.77 -1.11 -5.01
CA ILE A 120 -3.33 -1.32 -4.75
C ILE A 120 -2.70 -2.20 -5.84
N PHE A 121 -3.49 -3.01 -6.53
CA PHE A 121 -3.04 -3.78 -7.70
C PHE A 121 -2.35 -2.91 -8.76
N VAL A 122 -2.80 -1.68 -8.97
CA VAL A 122 -2.23 -0.75 -9.97
C VAL A 122 -0.96 -0.05 -9.47
N PHE A 123 -0.73 -0.01 -8.14
CA PHE A 123 0.33 0.81 -7.54
C PHE A 123 1.75 0.48 -8.04
N PRO A 124 2.21 -0.78 -8.09
CA PRO A 124 3.57 -1.05 -8.56
C PRO A 124 3.80 -0.63 -10.02
N PHE A 125 2.78 -0.73 -10.88
CA PHE A 125 2.84 -0.26 -12.26
C PHE A 125 2.99 1.26 -12.33
N VAL A 126 2.13 2.00 -11.64
CA VAL A 126 2.14 3.47 -11.61
C VAL A 126 3.42 3.99 -10.97
N ILE A 127 3.84 3.40 -9.85
CA ILE A 127 5.11 3.75 -9.17
C ILE A 127 6.29 3.58 -10.12
N SER A 128 6.36 2.44 -10.83
CA SER A 128 7.42 2.16 -11.80
C SER A 128 7.43 3.19 -12.92
N LEU A 129 6.26 3.53 -13.45
CA LEU A 129 6.11 4.53 -14.52
C LEU A 129 6.56 5.92 -14.05
N VAL A 130 6.10 6.37 -12.88
CA VAL A 130 6.45 7.70 -12.32
C VAL A 130 7.95 7.82 -12.05
N LEU A 131 8.57 6.77 -11.50
CA LEU A 131 10.01 6.76 -11.24
C LEU A 131 10.83 6.75 -12.54
N LEU A 132 10.40 5.98 -13.56
CA LEU A 132 11.03 5.96 -14.88
C LEU A 132 10.89 7.30 -15.64
N MET A 133 9.86 8.08 -15.35
CA MET A 133 9.71 9.46 -15.85
C MET A 133 10.65 10.46 -15.16
N GLY A 134 11.43 10.02 -14.16
CA GLY A 134 12.42 10.84 -13.46
C GLY A 134 11.88 11.61 -12.25
N TYR A 135 10.74 11.21 -11.72
CA TYR A 135 10.19 11.76 -10.47
C TYR A 135 10.64 10.96 -9.25
N ASN A 136 10.56 11.58 -8.08
CA ASN A 136 10.94 10.93 -6.83
C ASN A 136 9.80 10.08 -6.22
N LYS A 137 10.14 9.30 -5.19
CA LYS A 137 9.22 8.39 -4.50
C LYS A 137 8.02 9.09 -3.85
N LEU A 138 8.18 10.34 -3.38
CA LEU A 138 7.08 11.10 -2.79
C LEU A 138 6.04 11.48 -3.84
N VAL A 139 6.47 11.84 -5.06
CA VAL A 139 5.54 12.05 -6.19
C VAL A 139 4.82 10.75 -6.50
N ALA A 140 5.53 9.62 -6.59
CA ALA A 140 4.90 8.32 -6.85
C ALA A 140 3.87 7.93 -5.77
N ALA A 141 4.19 8.14 -4.49
CA ALA A 141 3.25 7.93 -3.38
C ALA A 141 2.03 8.86 -3.47
N SER A 142 2.24 10.13 -3.83
CA SER A 142 1.12 11.09 -3.96
C SER A 142 0.20 10.75 -5.14
N VAL A 143 0.77 10.29 -6.25
CA VAL A 143 -0.01 9.86 -7.43
C VAL A 143 -0.82 8.60 -7.14
N THR A 144 -0.34 7.68 -6.30
CA THR A 144 -1.04 6.44 -5.96
C THR A 144 -1.93 6.62 -4.74
N VAL A 145 -1.33 6.75 -3.55
CA VAL A 145 -2.06 6.88 -2.27
C VAL A 145 -2.93 8.14 -2.26
N GLY A 146 -2.38 9.29 -2.68
CA GLY A 146 -3.13 10.55 -2.68
C GLY A 146 -4.41 10.46 -3.51
N SER A 147 -4.33 9.88 -4.71
CA SER A 147 -5.49 9.73 -5.60
C SER A 147 -6.51 8.72 -5.07
N THR A 148 -6.05 7.60 -4.51
CA THR A 148 -6.94 6.63 -3.87
C THR A 148 -7.70 7.27 -2.70
N ILE A 149 -7.01 8.01 -1.86
CA ILE A 149 -7.63 8.66 -0.69
C ILE A 149 -8.58 9.78 -1.11
N VAL A 150 -8.25 10.55 -2.16
CA VAL A 150 -9.19 11.54 -2.73
C VAL A 150 -10.43 10.84 -3.30
N GLY A 151 -10.28 9.68 -3.94
CA GLY A 151 -11.41 8.87 -4.37
C GLY A 151 -12.30 8.38 -3.20
N ILE A 152 -11.69 7.96 -2.08
CA ILE A 152 -12.41 7.58 -0.86
C ILE A 152 -13.12 8.79 -0.23
N LEU A 153 -12.43 9.93 -0.11
CA LEU A 153 -12.96 11.16 0.45
C LEU A 153 -14.17 11.68 -0.33
N GLY A 154 -14.11 11.61 -1.66
CA GLY A 154 -15.17 12.01 -2.57
C GLY A 154 -15.93 10.80 -3.14
N THR A 155 -16.16 9.73 -2.36
CA THR A 155 -16.91 8.56 -2.82
C THR A 155 -18.33 8.97 -3.24
N THR A 156 -18.70 8.62 -4.46
CA THR A 156 -20.04 8.90 -5.02
C THR A 156 -20.99 7.73 -4.78
N ILE A 157 -20.86 6.67 -5.59
CA ILE A 157 -21.71 5.47 -5.54
C ILE A 157 -20.95 4.21 -5.08
N GLY A 158 -19.69 4.35 -4.67
CA GLY A 158 -18.86 3.24 -4.21
C GLY A 158 -19.43 2.59 -2.95
N SER A 159 -20.04 1.42 -3.09
CA SER A 159 -20.81 0.74 -2.06
C SER A 159 -19.98 0.39 -0.81
N ASN A 160 -18.76 -0.09 -1.00
CA ASN A 160 -17.91 -0.53 0.13
C ASN A 160 -17.57 0.58 1.13
N THR A 161 -17.57 1.85 0.71
CA THR A 161 -17.26 2.97 1.58
C THR A 161 -18.51 3.56 2.20
N THR A 162 -19.60 3.66 1.45
CA THR A 162 -20.80 4.40 1.83
C THR A 162 -21.92 3.52 2.37
N TYR A 163 -21.96 2.25 1.98
CA TYR A 163 -23.06 1.32 2.31
C TYR A 163 -23.39 1.30 3.80
N TYR A 164 -22.39 1.05 4.64
CA TYR A 164 -22.64 0.93 6.08
C TYR A 164 -23.00 2.25 6.75
N ILE A 165 -22.46 3.37 6.26
CA ILE A 165 -22.86 4.71 6.74
C ILE A 165 -24.33 4.95 6.41
N ASN A 166 -24.72 4.72 5.15
CA ASN A 166 -26.08 4.93 4.70
C ASN A 166 -27.06 3.93 5.33
N ALA A 167 -26.67 2.68 5.51
CA ALA A 167 -27.50 1.67 6.18
C ALA A 167 -27.79 2.05 7.64
N VAL A 168 -26.81 2.52 8.41
CA VAL A 168 -27.00 2.95 9.80
C VAL A 168 -27.85 4.22 9.89
N LEU A 169 -27.66 5.15 8.96
CA LEU A 169 -28.40 6.41 8.92
C LEU A 169 -29.75 6.30 8.18
N SER A 170 -30.07 5.12 7.60
CA SER A 170 -31.26 4.92 6.77
C SER A 170 -31.37 5.94 5.63
N THR A 171 -30.26 6.24 4.99
CA THR A 171 -30.15 7.16 3.84
C THR A 171 -29.81 6.39 2.57
N GLU A 172 -30.13 6.96 1.41
CA GLU A 172 -29.75 6.38 0.12
C GLU A 172 -28.33 6.79 -0.29
N VAL A 173 -27.64 5.91 -1.02
CA VAL A 173 -26.30 6.20 -1.58
C VAL A 173 -26.35 7.39 -2.54
N THR A 174 -27.48 7.60 -3.21
CA THR A 174 -27.71 8.70 -4.17
C THR A 174 -27.94 10.06 -3.53
N ASN A 175 -28.24 10.10 -2.22
CA ASN A 175 -28.45 11.35 -1.51
C ASN A 175 -27.19 12.23 -1.58
N GLU A 176 -27.41 13.53 -1.76
CA GLU A 176 -26.34 14.53 -1.85
C GLU A 176 -25.30 14.24 -2.95
N MET A 177 -25.69 13.65 -4.05
CA MET A 177 -24.78 13.27 -5.15
C MET A 177 -23.99 14.46 -5.69
N ILE A 178 -24.65 15.63 -5.82
CA ILE A 178 -23.99 16.86 -6.31
C ILE A 178 -22.88 17.27 -5.35
N THR A 179 -23.14 17.27 -4.06
CA THR A 179 -22.16 17.59 -3.01
C THR A 179 -20.97 16.64 -3.04
N LYS A 180 -21.21 15.33 -3.18
CA LYS A 180 -20.17 14.31 -3.30
C LYS A 180 -19.28 14.53 -4.53
N VAL A 181 -19.89 14.84 -5.69
CA VAL A 181 -19.14 15.14 -6.93
C VAL A 181 -18.32 16.43 -6.76
N VAL A 182 -18.89 17.47 -6.16
CA VAL A 182 -18.16 18.72 -5.89
C VAL A 182 -16.96 18.45 -5.00
N ILE A 183 -17.14 17.69 -3.91
CA ILE A 183 -16.03 17.29 -3.02
C ILE A 183 -14.94 16.55 -3.79
N LEU A 184 -15.31 15.54 -4.62
CA LEU A 184 -14.36 14.77 -5.43
C LEU A 184 -13.56 15.69 -6.37
N VAL A 185 -14.25 16.55 -7.12
CA VAL A 185 -13.62 17.42 -8.13
C VAL A 185 -12.68 18.42 -7.45
N VAL A 186 -13.13 19.10 -6.41
CA VAL A 186 -12.30 20.09 -5.70
C VAL A 186 -11.09 19.42 -5.04
N ALA A 187 -11.28 18.28 -4.38
CA ALA A 187 -10.18 17.55 -3.77
C ALA A 187 -9.17 17.05 -4.81
N LEU A 188 -9.64 16.57 -5.97
CA LEU A 188 -8.79 16.12 -7.07
C LEU A 188 -7.99 17.28 -7.68
N VAL A 189 -8.61 18.44 -7.90
CA VAL A 189 -7.91 19.63 -8.41
C VAL A 189 -6.83 20.08 -7.43
N LEU A 190 -7.12 20.11 -6.12
CA LEU A 190 -6.12 20.45 -5.09
C LEU A 190 -4.98 19.42 -5.05
N LEU A 191 -5.28 18.12 -5.17
CA LEU A 191 -4.26 17.08 -5.23
C LEU A 191 -3.36 17.28 -6.46
N ILE A 192 -3.94 17.39 -7.65
CA ILE A 192 -3.19 17.58 -8.91
C ILE A 192 -2.31 18.82 -8.82
N TYR A 193 -2.85 19.94 -8.36
CA TYR A 193 -2.10 21.18 -8.21
C TYR A 193 -0.88 21.01 -7.28
N ASN A 194 -1.07 20.45 -6.08
CA ASN A 194 0.02 20.27 -5.11
C ASN A 194 1.06 19.26 -5.61
N VAL A 195 0.63 18.16 -6.21
CA VAL A 195 1.55 17.13 -6.74
C VAL A 195 2.36 17.68 -7.91
N LEU A 196 1.74 18.35 -8.88
CA LEU A 196 2.45 18.91 -10.03
C LEU A 196 3.40 20.05 -9.62
N ALA A 197 3.00 20.91 -8.69
CA ALA A 197 3.87 21.96 -8.14
C ALA A 197 5.11 21.37 -7.46
N TYR A 198 4.92 20.29 -6.68
CA TYR A 198 6.03 19.58 -6.04
C TYR A 198 6.89 18.83 -7.06
N ALA A 199 6.29 18.13 -8.02
CA ALA A 199 6.95 17.40 -9.09
C ALA A 199 7.86 18.32 -9.92
N LYS A 200 7.36 19.51 -10.30
CA LYS A 200 8.15 20.53 -11.01
C LYS A 200 9.38 20.97 -10.24
N LYS A 201 9.24 21.13 -8.91
CA LYS A 201 10.34 21.55 -8.03
C LYS A 201 11.40 20.46 -7.84
N THR A 202 11.04 19.18 -7.96
CA THR A 202 11.92 18.04 -7.63
C THR A 202 12.28 17.15 -8.82
N LYS A 203 11.94 17.55 -10.06
CA LYS A 203 12.08 16.74 -11.30
C LYS A 203 13.49 16.24 -11.54
N ASN A 204 14.53 16.61 -11.03
CA ASN A 204 15.90 16.10 -11.26
C ASN A 204 16.51 15.47 -10.00
N ASN A 205 15.73 15.35 -8.93
CA ASN A 205 16.17 14.73 -7.69
C ASN A 205 15.56 13.31 -7.62
N THR A 206 16.09 12.42 -8.46
CA THR A 206 15.60 11.04 -8.57
C THR A 206 16.14 10.18 -7.44
N ASP A 207 15.24 9.53 -6.74
CA ASP A 207 15.58 8.47 -5.79
C ASP A 207 16.05 7.20 -6.53
N LYS A 208 16.89 6.41 -5.88
CA LYS A 208 17.22 5.07 -6.38
C LYS A 208 15.94 4.26 -6.58
N VAL A 209 15.89 3.58 -7.69
CA VAL A 209 14.73 2.80 -8.13
C VAL A 209 14.37 1.70 -7.13
N VAL A 210 13.08 1.48 -6.93
CA VAL A 210 12.54 0.40 -6.09
C VAL A 210 12.68 -0.93 -6.82
N ASP A 211 12.79 -2.02 -6.05
CA ASP A 211 13.11 -3.39 -6.50
C ASP A 211 12.25 -4.01 -7.62
N PHE A 212 11.14 -3.39 -8.04
CA PHE A 212 10.31 -3.85 -9.16
C PHE A 212 10.54 -3.09 -10.47
N VAL A 213 11.44 -2.12 -10.51
CA VAL A 213 11.77 -1.40 -11.73
C VAL A 213 13.07 -1.96 -12.31
N PRO A 214 13.13 -2.32 -13.61
CA PRO A 214 14.35 -2.84 -14.21
C PRO A 214 15.47 -1.81 -14.18
N ASN A 215 16.56 -2.13 -13.49
CA ASN A 215 17.76 -1.32 -13.52
C ASN A 215 18.48 -1.49 -14.86
N LYS A 216 18.37 -0.53 -15.75
CA LYS A 216 19.14 -0.50 -17.00
C LYS A 216 20.64 -0.27 -16.83
N THR A 217 21.09 0.08 -15.61
CA THR A 217 22.42 0.71 -15.39
C THR A 217 23.40 -0.13 -14.57
N GLU A 218 22.97 -1.23 -13.93
CA GLU A 218 23.88 -2.00 -13.06
C GLU A 218 25.04 -2.67 -13.82
N GLY A 219 24.85 -2.98 -15.10
CA GLY A 219 25.92 -3.58 -15.92
C GLY A 219 26.97 -2.59 -16.47
N LYS A 220 26.71 -1.25 -16.40
CA LYS A 220 27.65 -0.25 -16.89
C LYS A 220 28.31 0.58 -15.79
N GLU A 221 27.60 0.82 -14.68
CA GLU A 221 28.13 1.61 -13.57
C GLU A 221 29.09 0.81 -12.68
N GLU A 222 28.88 -0.48 -12.48
CA GLU A 222 29.84 -1.33 -11.75
C GLU A 222 31.19 -1.41 -12.48
N LYS A 223 31.18 -1.53 -13.81
CA LYS A 223 32.44 -1.51 -14.57
C LYS A 223 33.14 -0.14 -14.57
N ILE A 224 32.37 0.94 -14.54
CA ILE A 224 32.94 2.31 -14.49
C ILE A 224 33.46 2.64 -13.08
N VAL A 225 32.81 2.12 -12.02
CA VAL A 225 33.25 2.31 -10.63
C VAL A 225 34.47 1.45 -10.32
N GLU A 226 34.56 0.21 -10.81
CA GLU A 226 35.76 -0.62 -10.68
C GLU A 226 36.94 -0.05 -11.48
N GLU A 227 36.71 0.46 -12.69
CA GLU A 227 37.77 1.08 -13.49
C GLU A 227 38.26 2.40 -12.90
N LYS A 228 37.39 3.20 -12.25
CA LYS A 228 37.80 4.42 -11.54
C LYS A 228 38.46 4.16 -10.19
N VAL A 229 38.06 3.09 -9.49
CA VAL A 229 38.71 2.69 -8.23
C VAL A 229 40.08 2.06 -8.51
N SER A 230 40.24 1.26 -9.57
CA SER A 230 41.55 0.72 -9.96
C SER A 230 42.51 1.77 -10.47
N LYS A 231 42.05 2.78 -11.22
CA LYS A 231 42.88 3.92 -11.66
C LYS A 231 43.26 4.87 -10.52
N LYS A 232 42.43 5.03 -9.48
CA LYS A 232 42.78 5.80 -8.26
C LYS A 232 43.73 5.06 -7.32
N ALA A 233 43.71 3.72 -7.32
CA ALA A 233 44.65 2.92 -6.54
C ALA A 233 46.05 2.84 -7.19
N ALA A 234 46.13 2.86 -8.52
CA ALA A 234 47.41 2.86 -9.25
C ALA A 234 48.19 4.20 -9.20
N THR A 235 47.48 5.32 -8.96
CA THR A 235 48.13 6.66 -8.95
C THR A 235 48.63 7.08 -7.56
N LYS A 236 48.43 6.27 -6.51
CA LYS A 236 48.91 6.56 -5.16
C LYS A 236 50.13 5.76 -4.69
N LYS A 237 50.81 5.01 -5.59
CA LYS A 237 51.93 4.16 -5.21
C LYS A 237 53.31 4.64 -5.63
N ASP A 238 53.45 5.81 -6.28
CA ASP A 238 54.73 6.35 -6.68
C ASP A 238 54.91 7.79 -6.24
N THR A 239 55.00 8.04 -4.95
CA THR A 239 55.72 9.17 -4.36
C THR A 239 55.77 8.99 -2.85
N ASN A 240 56.82 8.40 -2.34
CA ASN A 240 57.55 8.80 -1.14
C ASN A 240 58.59 7.75 -0.78
N LYS A 241 59.79 7.99 -1.28
CA LYS A 241 61.01 7.44 -0.75
C LYS A 241 61.95 8.65 -0.61
N LYS A 242 62.12 9.13 0.61
CA LYS A 242 63.41 9.59 1.17
C LYS A 242 63.21 10.28 2.52
N GLU A 243 64.10 9.85 3.39
CA GLU A 243 64.76 10.52 4.51
C GLU A 243 63.94 10.91 5.71
N ASP A 244 64.42 10.83 6.87
CA ASP A 244 65.48 10.12 7.61
C ASP A 244 65.34 10.54 9.08
N LYS A 245 65.71 9.64 9.98
CA LYS A 245 66.27 9.85 11.33
C LYS A 245 65.53 10.61 12.45
N SER A 246 65.55 9.88 13.52
CA SER A 246 65.99 10.31 14.84
C SER A 246 64.97 10.39 15.96
N SER A 247 65.06 9.43 16.80
CA SER A 247 65.39 9.41 18.20
C SER A 247 64.29 9.42 19.28
N LYS A 248 64.43 8.35 20.02
CA LYS A 248 64.50 8.22 21.48
C LYS A 248 63.26 8.31 22.37
N LYS A 249 63.07 7.14 23.01
CA LYS A 249 62.94 6.92 24.48
C LYS A 249 61.69 7.52 25.18
N THR A 250 61.01 6.88 26.06
CA THR A 250 61.36 5.98 27.15
C THR A 250 60.07 5.43 27.79
N ASP A 251 60.07 4.13 28.17
CA ASP A 251 59.67 3.56 29.48
C ASP A 251 58.31 3.98 30.09
N THR A 252 57.57 3.18 30.74
CA THR A 252 57.80 2.07 31.64
C THR A 252 56.47 1.38 32.08
N LYS A 253 56.53 0.02 32.16
CA LYS A 253 56.03 -0.81 33.29
C LYS A 253 54.55 -0.64 33.77
N LYS A 254 53.89 -1.69 34.03
CA LYS A 254 53.84 -2.95 34.80
C LYS A 254 52.39 -3.27 35.12
N LYS A 255 51.90 -4.37 35.24
CA LYS A 255 51.99 -5.72 35.77
C LYS A 255 50.62 -6.35 35.72
N ALA A 256 50.50 -7.54 35.23
CA ALA A 256 50.34 -8.82 35.92
C ALA A 256 48.99 -8.98 36.67
N ALA A 257 48.29 -10.05 36.65
CA ALA A 257 48.53 -11.49 36.70
C ALA A 257 47.25 -12.28 36.45
N THR A 258 47.33 -13.41 35.71
CA THR A 258 47.19 -14.79 36.16
C THR A 258 45.83 -15.27 36.64
N LYS A 259 45.22 -16.31 36.05
CA LYS A 259 45.44 -17.79 36.18
C LYS A 259 44.34 -18.51 35.37
N LYS A 260 44.72 -19.43 34.46
CA LYS A 260 44.67 -20.92 34.55
C LYS A 260 43.25 -21.50 34.71
N THR A 261 42.81 -22.48 33.99
CA THR A 261 43.25 -23.81 33.54
C THR A 261 42.09 -24.37 32.69
N SER A 262 42.05 -25.30 31.79
CA SER A 262 42.83 -26.40 31.29
C SER A 262 42.13 -27.01 30.09
N SER A 263 42.87 -27.32 29.08
CA SER A 263 43.08 -28.56 28.35
C SER A 263 41.88 -29.41 27.91
N THR A 264 41.79 -29.73 26.60
CA THR A 264 42.02 -31.08 26.12
C THR A 264 42.29 -31.06 24.62
N LYS A 265 43.34 -31.83 24.22
CA LYS A 265 43.84 -32.07 22.86
C LYS A 265 42.96 -33.02 22.07
N ALA A 266 42.83 -32.79 20.74
CA ALA A 266 42.86 -33.87 19.79
C ALA A 266 43.55 -33.40 18.46
N LYS A 267 44.59 -34.10 18.11
CA LYS A 267 45.38 -34.04 16.87
C LYS A 267 44.58 -34.59 15.70
N THR A 268 44.70 -34.01 14.49
CA THR A 268 44.93 -34.82 13.29
C THR A 268 45.49 -33.94 12.13
N THR A 269 46.69 -34.22 11.82
CA THR A 269 47.45 -34.33 10.56
C THR A 269 47.15 -33.42 9.38
N ALA A 270 48.10 -32.57 9.08
CA ALA A 270 48.28 -31.85 7.81
C ALA A 270 48.78 -32.79 6.70
N LYS A 271 48.24 -32.69 5.49
CA LYS A 271 48.83 -33.19 4.28
C LYS A 271 49.00 -32.04 3.28
N LYS A 272 50.24 -31.62 3.12
CA LYS A 272 50.69 -30.68 2.06
C LYS A 272 50.62 -31.40 0.72
N THR A 273 49.95 -30.80 -0.28
CA THR A 273 50.18 -31.14 -1.68
C THR A 273 50.44 -29.82 -2.42
N SER A 274 51.68 -29.70 -2.89
CA SER A 274 52.15 -28.62 -3.75
C SER A 274 51.67 -28.89 -5.16
N THR A 275 50.98 -27.95 -5.80
CA THR A 275 50.73 -27.96 -7.24
C THR A 275 51.33 -26.72 -7.88
N LYS A 276 52.28 -26.96 -8.74
CA LYS A 276 53.00 -25.99 -9.57
C LYS A 276 52.06 -25.24 -10.48
N THR A 277 52.12 -23.93 -10.42
CA THR A 277 51.48 -23.01 -11.38
C THR A 277 52.25 -23.05 -12.70
N ARG A 278 51.63 -23.55 -13.75
CA ARG A 278 52.11 -23.40 -15.14
C ARG A 278 51.47 -22.12 -15.70
N ALA A 279 52.28 -21.14 -16.02
CA ALA A 279 51.93 -19.99 -16.82
C ALA A 279 51.58 -20.44 -18.24
N TYR A 280 50.35 -20.15 -18.67
CA TYR A 280 49.99 -20.23 -20.08
C TYR A 280 49.88 -18.81 -20.61
N ASP A 281 50.84 -18.51 -21.47
CA ASP A 281 50.82 -17.35 -22.37
C ASP A 281 49.80 -17.62 -23.48
N LEU A 282 48.71 -16.86 -23.53
CA LEU A 282 47.74 -16.94 -24.62
C LEU A 282 47.45 -15.53 -25.14
N LYS A 283 48.39 -15.05 -25.98
CA LYS A 283 48.06 -14.07 -27.01
C LYS A 283 47.31 -14.78 -28.12
N SER A 284 46.00 -14.75 -28.13
CA SER A 284 45.21 -14.93 -29.33
C SER A 284 44.13 -13.85 -29.39
N LYS A 285 44.35 -12.90 -30.31
CA LYS A 285 43.29 -12.02 -30.79
C LYS A 285 42.18 -12.89 -31.40
N VAL A 286 41.11 -13.12 -30.70
CA VAL A 286 39.87 -13.58 -31.30
C VAL A 286 38.97 -12.34 -31.42
N GLU A 287 38.90 -11.77 -32.60
CA GLU A 287 37.83 -10.87 -33.00
C GLU A 287 36.53 -11.66 -33.07
N THR A 288 35.82 -11.75 -31.94
CA THR A 288 34.47 -12.27 -31.96
C THR A 288 33.57 -11.18 -32.52
N LYS A 289 33.24 -11.27 -33.80
CA LYS A 289 32.11 -10.57 -34.38
C LYS A 289 30.87 -10.98 -33.60
N VAL A 290 30.50 -10.17 -32.62
CA VAL A 290 29.18 -10.29 -31.95
C VAL A 290 28.14 -9.89 -32.99
N THR A 291 27.62 -10.87 -33.71
CA THR A 291 26.40 -10.71 -34.49
C THR A 291 25.26 -10.47 -33.51
N VAL A 292 24.93 -9.21 -33.26
CA VAL A 292 23.73 -8.82 -32.52
C VAL A 292 22.54 -9.25 -33.39
N LYS A 293 21.98 -10.42 -33.07
CA LYS A 293 20.71 -10.86 -33.66
C LYS A 293 19.68 -9.75 -33.37
N PRO A 294 18.89 -9.28 -34.36
CA PRO A 294 17.87 -8.27 -34.11
C PRO A 294 16.93 -8.79 -33.03
N LYS A 295 16.79 -8.06 -31.91
CA LYS A 295 15.85 -8.40 -30.84
C LYS A 295 14.46 -8.51 -31.46
N LYS A 296 13.85 -9.72 -31.45
CA LYS A 296 12.44 -9.91 -31.84
C LYS A 296 11.60 -8.83 -31.16
N LYS A 297 10.78 -8.11 -31.92
CA LYS A 297 9.83 -7.13 -31.38
C LYS A 297 8.92 -7.88 -30.39
N VAL A 298 9.08 -7.60 -29.10
CA VAL A 298 8.23 -8.19 -28.06
C VAL A 298 6.86 -7.53 -28.14
N LYS A 299 5.80 -8.34 -28.29
CA LYS A 299 4.42 -7.86 -28.31
C LYS A 299 4.00 -7.47 -26.90
N THR A 300 3.59 -6.22 -26.69
CA THR A 300 3.14 -5.71 -25.38
C THR A 300 1.62 -5.77 -25.18
N TRP A 301 0.86 -5.90 -26.27
CA TRP A 301 -0.59 -5.89 -26.21
C TRP A 301 -1.23 -7.01 -25.36
N PRO A 302 -0.69 -8.26 -25.32
CA PRO A 302 -1.29 -9.28 -24.46
C PRO A 302 -1.16 -8.94 -22.96
N PHE A 303 -0.03 -8.31 -22.58
CA PHE A 303 0.17 -7.84 -21.22
C PHE A 303 -0.86 -6.76 -20.85
N ILE A 304 -1.06 -5.78 -21.74
CA ILE A 304 -2.05 -4.70 -21.55
C ILE A 304 -3.43 -5.31 -21.39
N LEU A 305 -3.82 -6.21 -22.31
CA LEU A 305 -5.15 -6.84 -22.28
C LEU A 305 -5.41 -7.58 -20.95
N VAL A 306 -4.47 -8.41 -20.48
CA VAL A 306 -4.64 -9.17 -19.23
C VAL A 306 -4.67 -8.23 -18.02
N PHE A 307 -3.82 -7.21 -18.01
CA PHE A 307 -3.76 -6.23 -16.93
C PHE A 307 -5.03 -5.38 -16.85
N ASP A 308 -5.48 -4.84 -17.99
CA ASP A 308 -6.69 -4.01 -18.05
C ASP A 308 -7.93 -4.84 -17.75
N LEU A 309 -8.01 -6.09 -18.28
CA LEU A 309 -9.12 -7.00 -17.97
C LEU A 309 -9.17 -7.31 -16.47
N ALA A 310 -8.03 -7.62 -15.84
CA ALA A 310 -7.98 -7.86 -14.41
C ALA A 310 -8.46 -6.62 -13.61
N LEU A 311 -8.02 -5.42 -14.00
CA LEU A 311 -8.43 -4.18 -13.35
C LEU A 311 -9.94 -3.91 -13.52
N ILE A 312 -10.47 -4.11 -14.74
CA ILE A 312 -11.90 -3.94 -15.01
C ILE A 312 -12.73 -4.93 -14.20
N LEU A 313 -12.32 -6.20 -14.14
CA LEU A 313 -13.01 -7.22 -13.35
C LEU A 313 -12.97 -6.91 -11.86
N LEU A 314 -11.83 -6.43 -11.32
CA LEU A 314 -11.73 -5.96 -9.94
C LEU A 314 -12.67 -4.77 -9.67
N ALA A 315 -12.76 -3.83 -10.60
CA ALA A 315 -13.63 -2.68 -10.46
C ALA A 315 -15.12 -3.09 -10.51
N ILE A 316 -15.52 -3.88 -11.51
CA ILE A 316 -16.91 -4.36 -11.65
C ILE A 316 -17.34 -5.20 -10.46
N SER A 317 -16.44 -6.04 -9.94
CA SER A 317 -16.73 -6.90 -8.79
C SER A 317 -16.86 -6.13 -7.46
N SER A 318 -16.46 -4.87 -7.43
CA SER A 318 -16.56 -4.01 -6.24
C SER A 318 -17.87 -3.24 -6.14
N PHE A 319 -18.69 -3.22 -7.18
CA PHE A 319 -20.01 -2.61 -7.13
C PHE A 319 -21.01 -3.57 -6.47
N ASP A 320 -21.86 -3.07 -5.63
CA ASP A 320 -23.04 -3.83 -5.14
C ASP A 320 -24.18 -3.71 -6.14
N TRP A 321 -24.15 -4.58 -7.16
CA TRP A 321 -25.11 -4.55 -8.26
C TRP A 321 -26.54 -4.85 -7.80
N SER A 322 -26.70 -5.79 -6.88
CA SER A 322 -28.00 -6.22 -6.40
C SER A 322 -28.58 -5.30 -5.32
N GLY A 323 -27.75 -4.83 -4.38
CA GLY A 323 -28.22 -4.04 -3.25
C GLY A 323 -28.40 -2.55 -3.54
N VAL A 324 -27.49 -1.95 -4.36
CA VAL A 324 -27.53 -0.51 -4.67
C VAL A 324 -28.24 -0.21 -5.98
N PHE A 325 -28.01 -1.05 -7.00
CA PHE A 325 -28.53 -0.80 -8.36
C PHE A 325 -29.72 -1.68 -8.73
N GLU A 326 -30.13 -2.63 -7.89
CA GLU A 326 -31.18 -3.61 -8.14
C GLU A 326 -30.97 -4.45 -9.43
N VAL A 327 -29.70 -4.53 -9.89
CA VAL A 327 -29.30 -5.22 -11.12
C VAL A 327 -28.91 -6.66 -10.78
N LYS A 328 -29.75 -7.63 -11.14
CA LYS A 328 -29.53 -9.07 -10.89
C LYS A 328 -28.83 -9.81 -12.03
N ILE A 329 -28.51 -9.12 -13.15
CA ILE A 329 -27.98 -9.77 -14.36
C ILE A 329 -26.73 -10.62 -14.10
N PHE A 330 -25.87 -10.24 -13.17
CA PHE A 330 -24.64 -10.99 -12.86
C PHE A 330 -24.90 -12.23 -12.03
N SER A 331 -25.83 -12.19 -11.07
CA SER A 331 -26.26 -13.35 -10.30
C SER A 331 -27.04 -14.33 -11.17
N ASP A 332 -27.96 -13.82 -12.01
CA ASP A 332 -28.76 -14.63 -12.91
C ASP A 332 -27.89 -15.30 -13.98
N ALA A 333 -26.95 -14.56 -14.57
CA ALA A 333 -26.00 -15.09 -15.54
C ALA A 333 -25.10 -16.19 -14.93
N LEU A 334 -24.60 -15.98 -13.70
CA LEU A 334 -23.79 -16.99 -13.01
C LEU A 334 -24.61 -18.25 -12.71
N THR A 335 -25.85 -18.09 -12.28
CA THR A 335 -26.78 -19.21 -12.04
C THR A 335 -27.02 -19.96 -13.34
N ALA A 336 -27.39 -19.29 -14.42
CA ALA A 336 -27.61 -19.91 -15.73
C ALA A 336 -26.37 -20.65 -16.25
N ILE A 337 -25.17 -20.08 -16.06
CA ILE A 337 -23.91 -20.74 -16.44
C ILE A 337 -23.68 -22.00 -15.58
N LYS A 338 -23.94 -21.94 -14.28
CA LYS A 338 -23.75 -23.10 -13.38
C LYS A 338 -24.79 -24.21 -13.62
N GLU A 339 -26.00 -23.85 -14.00
CA GLU A 339 -27.09 -24.78 -14.33
C GLU A 339 -26.98 -25.39 -15.74
N PHE A 340 -26.12 -24.82 -16.59
CA PHE A 340 -25.91 -25.34 -17.94
C PHE A 340 -25.30 -26.75 -17.91
N GLU A 341 -26.00 -27.73 -18.48
CA GLU A 341 -25.60 -29.14 -18.49
C GLU A 341 -25.26 -29.63 -19.91
N ILE A 342 -24.22 -30.43 -20.00
CA ILE A 342 -23.90 -31.21 -21.20
C ILE A 342 -24.09 -32.68 -20.88
N GLY A 343 -25.11 -33.30 -21.50
CA GLY A 343 -25.44 -34.71 -21.25
C GLY A 343 -25.84 -35.02 -19.78
N GLY A 344 -26.53 -34.07 -19.11
CA GLY A 344 -26.93 -34.19 -17.70
C GLY A 344 -25.79 -33.90 -16.70
N PHE A 345 -24.63 -33.37 -17.16
CA PHE A 345 -23.52 -33.03 -16.29
C PHE A 345 -23.28 -31.51 -16.26
N PRO A 346 -23.35 -30.84 -15.09
CA PRO A 346 -23.19 -29.40 -14.95
C PRO A 346 -21.70 -29.01 -14.99
N ILE A 347 -21.12 -28.98 -16.19
CA ILE A 347 -19.68 -28.83 -16.41
C ILE A 347 -19.14 -27.51 -15.85
N PHE A 348 -19.87 -26.40 -16.08
CA PHE A 348 -19.44 -25.09 -15.62
C PHE A 348 -19.56 -24.93 -14.10
N ALA A 349 -20.56 -25.57 -13.45
CA ALA A 349 -20.62 -25.59 -12.00
C ALA A 349 -19.41 -26.28 -11.38
N LYS A 350 -18.88 -27.32 -12.04
CA LYS A 350 -17.68 -28.02 -11.56
C LYS A 350 -16.39 -27.22 -11.82
N ILE A 351 -16.32 -26.49 -12.94
CA ILE A 351 -15.17 -25.62 -13.28
C ILE A 351 -15.14 -24.38 -12.38
N LEU A 352 -16.28 -23.69 -12.23
CA LEU A 352 -16.38 -22.44 -11.47
C LEU A 352 -16.42 -22.68 -9.95
N GLY A 353 -16.91 -23.84 -9.51
CA GLY A 353 -17.00 -24.18 -8.09
C GLY A 353 -17.83 -23.16 -7.30
N LYS A 354 -17.25 -22.65 -6.21
CA LYS A 354 -17.92 -21.72 -5.26
C LYS A 354 -17.75 -20.25 -5.59
N VAL A 355 -17.38 -19.90 -6.84
CA VAL A 355 -17.22 -18.49 -7.21
C VAL A 355 -18.54 -17.73 -7.05
N ASN A 356 -18.47 -16.52 -6.49
CA ASN A 356 -19.61 -15.62 -6.33
C ASN A 356 -19.85 -14.77 -7.59
N ALA A 357 -21.03 -14.18 -7.71
CA ALA A 357 -21.34 -13.23 -8.79
C ALA A 357 -20.53 -11.94 -8.66
N PHE A 358 -20.40 -11.19 -9.76
CA PHE A 358 -19.82 -9.86 -9.69
C PHE A 358 -20.65 -8.97 -8.77
N GLY A 359 -19.98 -8.22 -7.90
CA GLY A 359 -20.59 -7.45 -6.82
C GLY A 359 -20.53 -8.12 -5.44
N GLU A 360 -20.30 -9.43 -5.42
CA GLU A 360 -20.18 -10.20 -4.18
C GLU A 360 -18.74 -10.74 -3.96
N TRP A 361 -17.79 -10.31 -4.80
CA TRP A 361 -16.42 -10.81 -4.73
C TRP A 361 -15.69 -10.34 -3.48
N SER A 362 -15.07 -11.29 -2.82
CA SER A 362 -14.33 -11.08 -1.58
C SER A 362 -12.86 -10.74 -1.83
N LEU A 363 -12.33 -9.88 -0.99
CA LEU A 363 -10.89 -9.61 -0.89
C LEU A 363 -10.10 -10.82 -0.34
N THR A 364 -10.77 -11.83 0.21
CA THR A 364 -10.15 -13.06 0.74
C THR A 364 -10.04 -14.18 -0.28
N SER A 365 -10.92 -14.22 -1.29
CA SER A 365 -11.03 -15.35 -2.22
C SER A 365 -10.93 -14.93 -3.69
N GLU A 366 -11.97 -14.33 -4.25
CA GLU A 366 -12.08 -14.14 -5.71
C GLU A 366 -11.06 -13.13 -6.24
N MET A 367 -10.92 -11.99 -5.58
CA MET A 367 -10.01 -10.93 -6.07
C MET A 367 -8.53 -11.35 -6.06
N PRO A 368 -7.96 -11.93 -4.97
CA PRO A 368 -6.60 -12.45 -5.01
C PRO A 368 -6.43 -13.58 -6.02
N THR A 369 -7.45 -14.46 -6.15
CA THR A 369 -7.44 -15.57 -7.12
C THR A 369 -7.38 -15.06 -8.55
N LEU A 370 -8.16 -14.04 -8.91
CA LEU A 370 -8.09 -13.39 -10.23
C LEU A 370 -6.67 -12.89 -10.53
N ILE A 371 -6.03 -12.22 -9.57
CA ILE A 371 -4.69 -11.68 -9.75
C ILE A 371 -3.66 -12.80 -9.96
N ILE A 372 -3.76 -13.89 -9.17
CA ILE A 372 -2.86 -15.05 -9.30
C ILE A 372 -3.08 -15.75 -10.64
N ILE A 373 -4.33 -16.00 -11.05
CA ILE A 373 -4.66 -16.60 -12.35
C ILE A 373 -4.14 -15.70 -13.48
N SER A 374 -4.33 -14.39 -13.39
CA SER A 374 -3.81 -13.44 -14.38
C SER A 374 -2.28 -13.52 -14.51
N SER A 375 -1.55 -13.73 -13.40
CA SER A 375 -0.11 -13.92 -13.43
C SER A 375 0.31 -15.21 -14.12
N ALA A 376 -0.38 -16.32 -13.85
CA ALA A 376 -0.14 -17.61 -14.48
C ALA A 376 -0.47 -17.56 -15.98
N PHE A 377 -1.57 -16.89 -16.34
CA PHE A 377 -1.97 -16.70 -17.73
C PHE A 377 -0.96 -15.86 -18.52
N LEU A 378 -0.43 -14.80 -17.92
CA LEU A 378 0.68 -14.03 -18.52
C LEU A 378 1.93 -14.89 -18.73
N ALA A 379 2.31 -15.69 -17.73
CA ALA A 379 3.45 -16.59 -17.83
C ALA A 379 3.26 -17.58 -19.01
N PHE A 380 2.06 -18.14 -19.15
CA PHE A 380 1.70 -19.04 -20.24
C PHE A 380 1.78 -18.34 -21.61
N ILE A 381 1.17 -17.16 -21.79
CA ILE A 381 1.17 -16.41 -23.05
C ILE A 381 2.60 -16.07 -23.50
N TYR A 382 3.46 -15.70 -22.55
CA TYR A 382 4.83 -15.31 -22.86
C TYR A 382 5.83 -16.48 -22.84
N GLY A 383 5.36 -17.72 -22.59
CA GLY A 383 6.15 -18.93 -22.63
C GLY A 383 7.25 -18.97 -21.57
N LEU A 384 6.98 -18.47 -20.36
CA LEU A 384 7.89 -18.62 -19.24
C LEU A 384 8.01 -20.09 -18.86
N LYS A 385 9.24 -20.55 -18.57
CA LYS A 385 9.46 -21.86 -17.99
C LYS A 385 8.90 -21.91 -16.57
N LEU A 386 8.55 -23.10 -16.11
CA LEU A 386 8.00 -23.29 -14.78
C LEU A 386 8.94 -22.74 -13.68
N ASP A 387 10.24 -22.99 -13.80
CA ASP A 387 11.23 -22.48 -12.85
C ASP A 387 11.27 -20.94 -12.83
N GLU A 388 11.23 -20.30 -14.01
CA GLU A 388 11.20 -18.83 -14.12
C GLU A 388 9.92 -18.24 -13.53
N PHE A 389 8.78 -18.93 -13.72
CA PHE A 389 7.50 -18.56 -13.11
C PHE A 389 7.58 -18.67 -11.59
N LEU A 390 8.04 -19.81 -11.05
CA LEU A 390 8.17 -20.03 -9.62
C LEU A 390 9.16 -19.05 -8.97
N ASP A 391 10.29 -18.77 -9.63
CA ASP A 391 11.22 -17.73 -9.19
C ASP A 391 10.53 -16.35 -9.13
N GLY A 392 9.70 -16.03 -10.12
CA GLY A 392 8.90 -14.82 -10.14
C GLY A 392 7.94 -14.75 -8.95
N VAL A 393 7.23 -15.83 -8.67
CA VAL A 393 6.33 -15.97 -7.51
C VAL A 393 7.08 -15.74 -6.21
N VAL A 394 8.20 -16.44 -6.00
CA VAL A 394 9.02 -16.34 -4.77
C VAL A 394 9.58 -14.92 -4.59
N ASP A 395 10.12 -14.32 -5.65
CA ASP A 395 10.64 -12.95 -5.62
C ASP A 395 9.54 -11.94 -5.30
N GLY A 396 8.36 -12.13 -5.87
CA GLY A 396 7.19 -11.31 -5.61
C GLY A 396 6.73 -11.37 -4.15
N VAL A 397 6.59 -12.58 -3.60
CA VAL A 397 6.24 -12.81 -2.19
C VAL A 397 7.27 -12.18 -1.25
N LYS A 398 8.58 -12.40 -1.48
CA LYS A 398 9.64 -11.80 -0.66
C LYS A 398 9.55 -10.28 -0.57
N LYS A 399 9.14 -9.61 -1.65
CA LYS A 399 9.01 -8.14 -1.69
C LYS A 399 7.71 -7.64 -1.07
N ALA A 400 6.63 -8.40 -1.17
CA ALA A 400 5.31 -8.05 -0.66
C ALA A 400 5.12 -8.35 0.83
N ILE A 401 5.83 -9.33 1.40
CA ILE A 401 5.61 -9.80 2.78
C ILE A 401 5.80 -8.69 3.82
N LYS A 402 6.79 -7.83 3.65
CA LYS A 402 7.05 -6.76 4.61
C LYS A 402 5.96 -5.69 4.63
N PRO A 403 5.50 -5.11 3.49
CA PRO A 403 4.31 -4.28 3.45
C PRO A 403 3.08 -4.98 4.03
N ALA A 404 2.84 -6.25 3.69
CA ALA A 404 1.70 -7.02 4.17
C ALA A 404 1.66 -7.14 5.71
N ILE A 405 2.81 -7.47 6.33
CA ILE A 405 2.91 -7.54 7.79
C ILE A 405 2.64 -6.19 8.44
N TYR A 406 3.17 -5.08 7.90
CA TYR A 406 2.92 -3.76 8.48
C TYR A 406 1.45 -3.35 8.36
N MET A 407 0.82 -3.63 7.22
CA MET A 407 -0.59 -3.39 7.03
C MET A 407 -1.45 -4.23 7.99
N LEU A 408 -1.11 -5.50 8.18
CA LEU A 408 -1.83 -6.38 9.10
C LEU A 408 -1.68 -5.92 10.56
N LEU A 409 -0.45 -5.58 11.00
CA LEU A 409 -0.21 -5.16 12.38
C LEU A 409 -0.98 -3.89 12.78
N VAL A 410 -1.29 -3.02 11.84
CA VAL A 410 -2.10 -1.82 12.10
C VAL A 410 -3.50 -2.19 12.62
N TYR A 411 -4.06 -3.30 12.15
CA TYR A 411 -5.38 -3.78 12.62
C TYR A 411 -5.43 -4.16 14.10
N LEU A 412 -4.28 -4.29 14.77
CA LEU A 412 -4.27 -4.44 16.25
C LEU A 412 -4.96 -3.26 16.94
N VAL A 413 -4.85 -2.05 16.40
CA VAL A 413 -5.54 -0.88 16.94
C VAL A 413 -7.05 -1.08 16.92
N LEU A 414 -7.58 -1.59 15.79
CA LEU A 414 -9.00 -1.90 15.64
C LEU A 414 -9.44 -3.05 16.56
N VAL A 415 -8.65 -4.13 16.63
CA VAL A 415 -8.95 -5.29 17.50
C VAL A 415 -8.98 -4.85 18.96
N ILE A 416 -8.00 -4.06 19.42
CA ILE A 416 -7.97 -3.48 20.76
C ILE A 416 -9.25 -2.67 21.03
N ALA A 417 -9.62 -1.76 20.11
CA ALA A 417 -10.79 -0.93 20.26
C ALA A 417 -12.12 -1.70 20.20
N THR A 418 -12.15 -2.84 19.49
CA THR A 418 -13.34 -3.70 19.40
C THR A 418 -13.53 -4.52 20.68
N TYR A 419 -12.49 -5.16 21.19
CA TYR A 419 -12.59 -5.96 22.41
C TYR A 419 -12.61 -5.11 23.69
N ASN A 420 -12.08 -3.91 23.63
CA ASN A 420 -12.04 -2.95 24.75
C ASN A 420 -12.59 -1.59 24.25
N PRO A 421 -13.90 -1.46 24.13
CA PRO A 421 -14.53 -0.33 23.44
C PRO A 421 -14.48 0.95 24.29
N PHE A 422 -13.42 1.72 24.17
CA PHE A 422 -13.21 3.01 24.85
C PHE A 422 -13.68 4.22 24.02
N GLN A 423 -13.86 4.02 22.72
CA GLN A 423 -14.06 5.12 21.75
C GLN A 423 -15.34 5.91 22.01
N LEU A 424 -16.44 5.25 22.39
CA LEU A 424 -17.72 5.95 22.62
C LEU A 424 -17.67 6.93 23.78
N ASN A 425 -16.82 6.70 24.78
CA ASN A 425 -16.62 7.69 25.84
C ASN A 425 -15.95 8.97 25.32
N ILE A 426 -15.01 8.83 24.39
CA ILE A 426 -14.37 9.98 23.74
C ILE A 426 -15.40 10.70 22.86
N THR A 427 -16.18 9.95 22.08
CA THR A 427 -17.26 10.49 21.26
C THR A 427 -18.29 11.24 22.11
N LYS A 428 -18.75 10.63 23.21
CA LYS A 428 -19.68 11.24 24.15
C LYS A 428 -19.16 12.58 24.68
N PHE A 429 -17.91 12.64 25.11
CA PHE A 429 -17.31 13.87 25.61
C PHE A 429 -17.44 15.04 24.61
N PHE A 430 -17.20 14.81 23.32
CA PHE A 430 -17.34 15.85 22.31
C PHE A 430 -18.81 16.17 21.98
N LEU A 431 -19.69 15.17 21.99
CA LEU A 431 -21.12 15.39 21.73
C LEU A 431 -21.82 16.14 22.86
N ASP A 432 -21.44 15.89 24.11
CA ASP A 432 -21.98 16.59 25.28
C ASP A 432 -21.64 18.11 25.28
N MET A 433 -20.57 18.49 24.53
CA MET A 433 -20.19 19.90 24.40
C MET A 433 -21.15 20.72 23.50
N THR A 434 -21.95 20.04 22.68
CA THR A 434 -22.83 20.70 21.70
C THR A 434 -24.24 20.14 21.77
N LYS A 435 -25.24 21.00 21.59
CA LYS A 435 -26.63 20.57 21.46
C LYS A 435 -26.98 20.47 19.97
N GLY A 436 -27.38 19.29 19.52
CA GLY A 436 -27.72 19.04 18.12
C GLY A 436 -26.51 18.97 17.17
N LEU A 437 -26.74 19.05 15.86
CA LEU A 437 -25.70 18.98 14.85
C LEU A 437 -24.85 20.26 14.86
N ASN A 438 -23.54 20.04 15.07
CA ASN A 438 -22.52 21.06 14.86
C ASN A 438 -21.46 20.50 13.91
N VAL A 439 -21.28 21.13 12.76
CA VAL A 439 -20.37 20.68 11.69
C VAL A 439 -18.95 20.47 12.22
N ILE A 440 -18.44 21.36 13.05
CA ILE A 440 -17.06 21.25 13.59
C ILE A 440 -16.96 20.07 14.54
N THR A 441 -17.90 19.93 15.49
CA THR A 441 -17.91 18.84 16.45
C THR A 441 -18.06 17.49 15.76
N MET A 442 -18.96 17.39 14.77
CA MET A 442 -19.11 16.15 13.99
C MET A 442 -17.87 15.82 13.19
N SER A 443 -17.20 16.82 12.62
CA SER A 443 -15.92 16.61 11.94
C SER A 443 -14.84 16.08 12.89
N ILE A 444 -14.76 16.61 14.12
CA ILE A 444 -13.82 16.11 15.14
C ILE A 444 -14.16 14.68 15.56
N VAL A 445 -15.43 14.37 15.82
CA VAL A 445 -15.89 13.01 16.15
C VAL A 445 -15.55 12.04 15.02
N ALA A 446 -15.83 12.40 13.77
CA ALA A 446 -15.49 11.60 12.61
C ALA A 446 -13.96 11.40 12.46
N MET A 447 -13.14 12.43 12.74
CA MET A 447 -11.66 12.31 12.71
C MET A 447 -11.15 11.31 13.76
N ILE A 448 -11.61 11.41 15.00
CA ILE A 448 -11.20 10.52 16.09
C ILE A 448 -11.63 9.09 15.78
N SER A 449 -12.89 8.90 15.39
CA SER A 449 -13.43 7.61 15.02
C SER A 449 -12.62 6.96 13.88
N SER A 450 -12.26 7.74 12.87
CA SER A 450 -11.51 7.24 11.71
C SER A 450 -10.07 6.83 12.04
N VAL A 451 -9.41 7.48 12.99
CA VAL A 451 -8.07 7.05 13.45
C VAL A 451 -8.11 5.70 14.13
N ILE A 452 -9.16 5.43 14.91
CA ILE A 452 -9.30 4.19 15.70
C ILE A 452 -9.83 3.05 14.84
N ASN A 453 -10.86 3.28 14.04
CA ASN A 453 -11.59 2.23 13.35
C ASN A 453 -11.02 1.82 11.98
N ILE A 454 -9.96 2.41 11.52
CA ILE A 454 -9.19 1.99 10.32
C ILE A 454 -10.03 1.83 9.03
N GLU A 455 -11.22 1.26 9.09
CA GLU A 455 -12.16 1.07 7.98
C GLU A 455 -13.46 1.83 8.21
N CYS A 456 -14.02 2.37 7.13
CA CYS A 456 -15.24 3.15 7.15
C CYS A 456 -16.44 2.38 7.72
N THR A 457 -16.50 1.08 7.45
CA THR A 457 -17.50 0.16 8.01
C THR A 457 -17.53 0.20 9.54
N TYR A 458 -16.37 0.10 10.16
CA TYR A 458 -16.28 0.13 11.63
C TYR A 458 -16.53 1.52 12.21
N VAL A 459 -16.17 2.59 11.46
CA VAL A 459 -16.55 3.96 11.82
C VAL A 459 -18.08 4.08 11.89
N ALA A 460 -18.77 3.58 10.87
CA ALA A 460 -20.24 3.60 10.82
C ALA A 460 -20.87 2.80 11.97
N GLN A 461 -20.46 1.55 12.16
CA GLN A 461 -21.06 0.65 13.13
C GLN A 461 -20.77 1.03 14.59
N SER A 462 -19.58 1.56 14.89
CA SER A 462 -19.18 1.86 16.25
C SER A 462 -19.61 3.24 16.74
N THR A 463 -19.82 4.20 15.84
CA THR A 463 -19.98 5.62 16.21
C THR A 463 -21.36 6.17 15.86
N LEU A 464 -21.85 5.92 14.65
CA LEU A 464 -23.09 6.52 14.16
C LEU A 464 -24.34 6.14 14.97
N PRO A 465 -24.52 4.90 15.46
CA PRO A 465 -25.71 4.56 16.27
C PRO A 465 -25.83 5.44 17.51
N TYR A 466 -24.71 5.84 18.12
CA TYR A 466 -24.76 6.75 19.25
C TYR A 466 -24.95 8.22 18.80
N VAL A 467 -24.34 8.63 17.69
CA VAL A 467 -24.51 9.98 17.14
C VAL A 467 -25.98 10.28 16.82
N THR A 468 -26.73 9.30 16.29
CA THR A 468 -28.17 9.44 15.97
C THR A 468 -29.04 9.61 17.20
N THR A 469 -28.57 9.28 18.40
CA THR A 469 -29.32 9.58 19.63
C THR A 469 -29.25 11.04 20.04
N VAL A 470 -28.20 11.75 19.63
CA VAL A 470 -28.00 13.18 19.90
C VAL A 470 -28.58 14.01 18.75
N ILE A 471 -28.45 13.52 17.52
CA ILE A 471 -29.01 14.17 16.32
C ILE A 471 -30.22 13.36 15.90
N THR A 472 -31.39 13.80 16.41
CA THR A 472 -32.65 13.09 16.17
C THR A 472 -33.39 13.53 14.91
N ASP A 473 -32.96 14.66 14.31
CA ASP A 473 -33.51 15.13 13.04
C ASP A 473 -32.95 14.34 11.86
N SER A 474 -33.76 13.47 11.28
CA SER A 474 -33.38 12.65 10.14
C SER A 474 -33.12 13.43 8.85
N ALA A 475 -33.63 14.67 8.74
CA ALA A 475 -33.32 15.53 7.59
C ALA A 475 -31.82 15.89 7.50
N LEU A 476 -31.09 15.80 8.62
CA LEU A 476 -29.66 16.07 8.71
C LEU A 476 -28.78 14.83 8.43
N TYR A 477 -29.38 13.65 8.30
CA TYR A 477 -28.61 12.39 8.11
C TYR A 477 -27.82 12.35 6.80
N PRO A 478 -28.32 12.86 5.65
CA PRO A 478 -27.50 12.92 4.44
C PRO A 478 -26.21 13.75 4.62
N LEU A 479 -26.30 14.89 5.29
CA LEU A 479 -25.12 15.71 5.62
C LEU A 479 -24.18 14.96 6.56
N LEU A 480 -24.73 14.29 7.58
CA LEU A 480 -23.95 13.50 8.53
C LEU A 480 -23.17 12.37 7.80
N ALA A 481 -23.82 11.70 6.85
CA ALA A 481 -23.19 10.69 6.01
C ALA A 481 -21.98 11.23 5.24
N ILE A 482 -22.13 12.40 4.63
CA ILE A 482 -21.04 13.07 3.89
C ILE A 482 -19.90 13.47 4.83
N ILE A 483 -20.21 14.04 6.01
CA ILE A 483 -19.19 14.42 6.98
C ILE A 483 -18.34 13.20 7.36
N PHE A 484 -18.98 12.11 7.78
CA PHE A 484 -18.26 10.91 8.21
C PHE A 484 -17.44 10.27 7.08
N GLN A 485 -18.01 10.14 5.90
CA GLN A 485 -17.33 9.60 4.71
C GLN A 485 -16.12 10.44 4.32
N SER A 486 -16.31 11.75 4.16
CA SER A 486 -15.26 12.63 3.64
C SER A 486 -14.14 12.85 4.66
N ILE A 487 -14.49 12.99 5.94
CA ILE A 487 -13.50 13.08 7.02
C ILE A 487 -12.73 11.77 7.17
N TYR A 488 -13.40 10.60 7.05
CA TYR A 488 -12.68 9.32 7.02
C TYR A 488 -11.60 9.32 5.92
N GLY A 489 -11.98 9.66 4.68
CA GLY A 489 -11.01 9.74 3.60
C GLY A 489 -9.88 10.73 3.89
N LEU A 490 -10.20 11.93 4.40
CA LEU A 490 -9.20 12.93 4.76
C LEU A 490 -8.21 12.41 5.79
N VAL A 491 -8.70 11.75 6.84
CA VAL A 491 -7.87 11.19 7.92
C VAL A 491 -6.93 10.11 7.40
N MET A 492 -7.38 9.25 6.48
CA MET A 492 -6.55 8.21 5.87
C MET A 492 -5.33 8.77 5.13
N LEU A 493 -5.32 10.05 4.76
CA LEU A 493 -4.15 10.70 4.15
C LEU A 493 -2.98 10.86 5.11
N VAL A 494 -3.25 10.98 6.40
CA VAL A 494 -2.25 11.28 7.44
C VAL A 494 -2.27 10.31 8.62
N ALA A 495 -3.28 9.48 8.78
CA ALA A 495 -3.41 8.60 9.94
C ALA A 495 -2.25 7.59 10.02
N PRO A 496 -1.68 7.39 11.21
CA PRO A 496 -0.70 6.33 11.45
C PRO A 496 -1.34 4.92 11.42
N THR A 497 -2.65 4.86 11.27
CA THR A 497 -3.47 3.65 11.14
C THR A 497 -3.95 3.42 9.70
N SER A 498 -3.61 4.29 8.75
CA SER A 498 -4.00 4.13 7.34
C SER A 498 -3.22 2.98 6.69
N VAL A 499 -3.92 1.88 6.41
CA VAL A 499 -3.35 0.63 5.88
C VAL A 499 -2.72 0.85 4.50
N ILE A 500 -3.44 1.50 3.59
CA ILE A 500 -2.97 1.79 2.22
C ILE A 500 -1.72 2.68 2.24
N LEU A 501 -1.73 3.71 3.10
CA LEU A 501 -0.61 4.62 3.28
C LEU A 501 0.63 3.87 3.79
N LEU A 502 0.51 3.17 4.90
CA LEU A 502 1.65 2.51 5.54
C LEU A 502 2.23 1.38 4.67
N GLY A 503 1.37 0.62 3.98
CA GLY A 503 1.78 -0.38 3.00
C GLY A 503 2.62 0.23 1.88
N THR A 504 2.14 1.31 1.28
CA THR A 504 2.83 2.00 0.19
C THR A 504 4.12 2.68 0.65
N LEU A 505 4.12 3.34 1.80
CA LEU A 505 5.35 3.93 2.36
C LEU A 505 6.40 2.85 2.67
N SER A 506 5.95 1.68 3.18
CA SER A 506 6.82 0.53 3.41
C SER A 506 7.42 0.00 2.11
N TYR A 507 6.61 -0.15 1.07
CA TYR A 507 7.04 -0.58 -0.26
C TYR A 507 8.07 0.37 -0.87
N LEU A 508 7.82 1.68 -0.80
CA LEU A 508 8.71 2.72 -1.34
C LEU A 508 9.94 3.00 -0.46
N GLY A 509 9.96 2.52 0.79
CA GLY A 509 11.00 2.86 1.75
C GLY A 509 11.00 4.33 2.16
N ILE A 510 9.83 4.99 2.16
CA ILE A 510 9.62 6.37 2.62
C ILE A 510 9.36 6.34 4.12
N SER A 511 9.95 7.27 4.89
CA SER A 511 9.60 7.40 6.29
C SER A 511 8.28 8.13 6.47
N TYR A 512 7.49 7.75 7.49
CA TYR A 512 6.22 8.40 7.79
C TYR A 512 6.37 9.91 8.04
N GLY A 513 7.42 10.34 8.72
CA GLY A 513 7.68 11.77 8.92
C GLY A 513 8.03 12.54 7.64
N GLN A 514 8.65 11.88 6.63
CA GLN A 514 8.86 12.51 5.31
C GLN A 514 7.54 12.69 4.58
N TRP A 515 6.64 11.69 4.67
CA TRP A 515 5.31 11.78 4.10
C TRP A 515 4.49 12.90 4.74
N LEU A 516 4.40 12.96 6.07
CA LEU A 516 3.66 14.01 6.77
C LEU A 516 4.14 15.41 6.39
N LYS A 517 5.45 15.65 6.34
CA LYS A 517 6.01 16.94 5.91
C LYS A 517 5.64 17.31 4.47
N HIS A 518 5.50 16.29 3.62
CA HIS A 518 5.14 16.50 2.22
C HIS A 518 3.65 16.80 2.04
N ILE A 519 2.78 16.05 2.73
CA ILE A 519 1.33 16.06 2.48
C ILE A 519 0.56 17.07 3.34
N TRP A 520 1.19 17.62 4.42
CA TRP A 520 0.52 18.46 5.42
C TRP A 520 -0.22 19.66 4.85
N LYS A 521 0.38 20.32 3.86
CA LYS A 521 -0.25 21.46 3.20
C LYS A 521 -1.56 21.07 2.50
N LEU A 522 -1.53 19.96 1.76
CA LEU A 522 -2.73 19.45 1.09
C LEU A 522 -3.80 19.03 2.10
N PHE A 523 -3.40 18.35 3.19
CA PHE A 523 -4.31 17.96 4.26
C PHE A 523 -5.07 19.16 4.84
N LEU A 524 -4.38 20.24 5.17
CA LEU A 524 -5.01 21.45 5.70
C LEU A 524 -5.92 22.13 4.67
N GLN A 525 -5.51 22.20 3.41
CA GLN A 525 -6.34 22.76 2.35
C GLN A 525 -7.63 21.96 2.18
N LEU A 526 -7.55 20.63 2.17
CA LEU A 526 -8.72 19.75 2.08
C LEU A 526 -9.63 19.89 3.31
N LEU A 527 -9.07 19.94 4.52
CA LEU A 527 -9.85 20.12 5.74
C LEU A 527 -10.65 21.42 5.71
N ILE A 528 -10.02 22.53 5.35
CA ILE A 528 -10.69 23.84 5.27
C ILE A 528 -11.82 23.80 4.23
N VAL A 529 -11.54 23.26 3.05
CA VAL A 529 -12.53 23.17 1.97
C VAL A 529 -13.70 22.29 2.37
N LEU A 530 -13.46 21.13 2.99
CA LEU A 530 -14.53 20.24 3.45
C LEU A 530 -15.41 20.92 4.49
N VAL A 531 -14.83 21.56 5.49
CA VAL A 531 -15.60 22.29 6.52
C VAL A 531 -16.45 23.38 5.88
N ILE A 532 -15.91 24.12 4.91
CA ILE A 532 -16.70 25.16 4.18
C ILE A 532 -17.87 24.51 3.44
N ILE A 533 -17.63 23.40 2.71
CA ILE A 533 -18.71 22.70 1.98
C ILE A 533 -19.77 22.19 2.95
N PHE A 534 -19.39 21.61 4.09
CA PHE A 534 -20.33 21.10 5.08
C PHE A 534 -21.18 22.24 5.68
N PHE A 535 -20.59 23.43 5.93
CA PHE A 535 -21.37 24.58 6.38
C PHE A 535 -22.33 25.08 5.31
N VAL A 536 -21.92 25.10 4.04
CA VAL A 536 -22.81 25.50 2.93
C VAL A 536 -24.00 24.55 2.84
N VAL A 537 -23.75 23.22 2.87
CA VAL A 537 -24.84 22.21 2.83
C VAL A 537 -25.74 22.29 4.06
N PHE A 538 -25.20 22.63 5.23
CA PHE A 538 -25.97 22.80 6.47
C PHE A 538 -26.90 24.01 6.44
N LEU A 539 -26.56 25.06 5.67
CA LEU A 539 -27.34 26.32 5.58
C LEU A 539 -28.42 26.29 4.49
N ILE A 540 -28.32 25.36 3.52
CA ILE A 540 -29.31 25.18 2.45
C ILE A 540 -30.40 24.21 2.91
#